data_3eaf1e55d5c3047f008ea6fdf015336c
#
_entry.id   3eaf1e55d5c3047f008ea6fdf015336c
#
_cell.length_a   1.000
_cell.length_b   1.000
_cell.length_c   1.000
_cell.angle_alpha   90.00
_cell.angle_beta   90.00
_cell.angle_gamma   90.00
#
_symmetry.space_group_name_H-M   'P 1'
#
loop_
_entity.id
_entity.type
_entity.pdbx_description
1 polymer ?
#
loop_
_entity_poly.entity_id
_entity_poly.type
_entity_poly.pdbx_seq_one_letter_code
_entity_poly.pdbx_strand_id
1 'polypeptide(L)'
;KKLKNIWTQKEYLLGFNMLNTFEALFKLARERKNNPVEGSYTNKLLDDKNLSKEKILEEINELIEAVEKNSNKIHEAADVLYHLAMYLEANEIKIEDVMDELNKRKK
;
A
#
# COMPACT_ATOMS: atom_id res chain seq x y z
N LYS A 1 -7.41 -28.45 0.03
CA LYS A 1 -7.66 -28.57 1.44
C LYS A 1 -6.39 -28.47 2.26
N LYS A 2 -5.43 -29.28 1.91
CA LYS A 2 -4.14 -29.18 2.56
C LYS A 2 -3.51 -27.82 2.27
N LEU A 3 -3.63 -27.38 1.04
CA LEU A 3 -3.16 -26.07 0.66
C LEU A 3 -3.86 -24.98 1.46
N LYS A 4 -5.15 -25.16 1.65
CA LYS A 4 -5.93 -24.20 2.41
C LYS A 4 -5.47 -24.15 3.85
N ASN A 5 -5.18 -25.31 4.43
CA ASN A 5 -4.71 -25.34 5.81
C ASN A 5 -3.37 -24.67 5.96
N ILE A 6 -2.45 -24.94 5.02
CA ILE A 6 -1.13 -24.33 5.03
C ILE A 6 -1.27 -22.83 4.90
N TRP A 7 -2.11 -22.40 4.00
CA TRP A 7 -2.31 -20.99 3.74
C TRP A 7 -2.89 -20.29 4.97
N THR A 8 -3.94 -20.86 5.53
CA THR A 8 -4.59 -20.27 6.68
C THR A 8 -3.64 -20.17 7.86
N GLN A 9 -2.88 -21.24 8.10
CA GLN A 9 -1.97 -21.27 9.22
C GLN A 9 -0.87 -20.24 9.07
N LYS A 10 -0.26 -20.18 7.90
CA LYS A 10 0.81 -19.24 7.64
C LYS A 10 0.31 -17.81 7.69
N GLU A 11 -0.84 -17.59 7.09
CA GLU A 11 -1.44 -16.27 7.07
C GLU A 11 -1.77 -15.82 8.49
N TYR A 12 -2.31 -16.73 9.27
CA TYR A 12 -2.68 -16.41 10.64
C TYR A 12 -1.46 -16.01 11.45
N LEU A 13 -0.37 -16.74 11.28
CA LEU A 13 0.83 -16.45 12.04
C LEU A 13 1.51 -15.18 11.59
N LEU A 14 1.58 -14.96 10.29
CA LEU A 14 2.30 -13.81 9.74
C LEU A 14 1.43 -12.58 9.65
N GLY A 15 0.20 -12.74 9.18
CA GLY A 15 -0.70 -11.64 8.95
C GLY A 15 -1.18 -10.97 10.22
N PHE A 16 -1.08 -11.70 11.31
CA PHE A 16 -1.54 -11.20 12.58
C PHE A 16 -0.91 -9.85 12.93
N ASN A 17 0.38 -9.70 12.66
CA ASN A 17 1.09 -8.45 12.92
C ASN A 17 1.65 -7.81 11.66
N MET A 18 1.74 -8.59 10.61
CA MET A 18 2.43 -8.15 9.40
C MET A 18 1.73 -7.01 8.72
N LEU A 19 0.41 -7.06 8.64
CA LEU A 19 -0.34 -6.03 7.93
C LEU A 19 -0.40 -4.73 8.70
N ASN A 20 0.01 -4.72 9.96
CA ASN A 20 0.12 -3.49 10.72
C ASN A 20 1.11 -2.52 10.09
N THR A 21 2.14 -3.03 9.45
CA THR A 21 3.11 -2.18 8.76
C THR A 21 2.43 -1.40 7.64
N PHE A 22 1.58 -2.07 6.88
CA PHE A 22 0.85 -1.39 5.82
C PHE A 22 -0.13 -0.38 6.41
N GLU A 23 -0.82 -0.76 7.45
CA GLU A 23 -1.75 0.16 8.12
C GLU A 23 -1.01 1.39 8.65
N ALA A 24 0.21 1.22 9.12
CA ALA A 24 0.99 2.33 9.65
C ALA A 24 1.30 3.38 8.58
N LEU A 25 1.34 2.98 7.31
CA LEU A 25 1.56 3.94 6.23
C LEU A 25 0.42 4.95 6.16
N PHE A 26 -0.81 4.49 6.38
CA PHE A 26 -1.96 5.39 6.35
C PHE A 26 -1.95 6.32 7.55
N LYS A 27 -1.51 5.83 8.70
CA LYS A 27 -1.38 6.68 9.88
C LYS A 27 -0.32 7.74 9.65
N LEU A 28 0.80 7.34 9.04
CA LEU A 28 1.86 8.28 8.72
C LEU A 28 1.35 9.36 7.78
N ALA A 29 0.60 8.95 6.75
CA ALA A 29 0.09 9.92 5.79
C ALA A 29 -0.81 10.95 6.47
N ARG A 30 -1.69 10.49 7.36
CA ARG A 30 -2.59 11.39 8.07
C ARG A 30 -1.84 12.29 9.00
N GLU A 31 -0.81 11.76 9.65
CA GLU A 31 0.03 12.57 10.52
C GLU A 31 0.73 13.66 9.71
N ARG A 32 1.26 13.32 8.54
CA ARG A 32 1.98 14.29 7.71
C ARG A 32 1.04 15.33 7.11
N LYS A 33 -0.23 14.99 6.91
CA LYS A 33 -1.20 15.98 6.47
C LYS A 33 -1.44 17.03 7.57
N ASN A 34 -1.49 16.58 8.81
CA ASN A 34 -1.75 17.48 9.93
C ASN A 34 -0.49 18.23 10.36
N ASN A 35 0.64 17.60 10.24
CA ASN A 35 1.92 18.18 10.65
C ASN A 35 2.94 17.99 9.52
N PRO A 36 2.85 18.82 8.46
CA PRO A 36 3.73 18.65 7.32
C PRO A 36 5.20 18.81 7.68
N VAL A 37 6.04 18.02 7.00
CA VAL A 37 7.49 18.08 7.17
C VAL A 37 8.06 18.62 5.88
N GLU A 38 8.73 19.76 5.97
CA GLU A 38 9.33 20.39 4.80
C GLU A 38 10.38 19.48 4.19
N GLY A 39 10.35 19.36 2.86
CA GLY A 39 11.29 18.50 2.15
C GLY A 39 10.91 17.02 2.15
N SER A 40 9.81 16.66 2.79
CA SER A 40 9.38 15.27 2.86
C SER A 40 8.79 14.80 1.54
N TYR A 41 9.29 13.65 1.05
CA TYR A 41 8.73 13.04 -0.15
C TYR A 41 7.27 12.63 0.07
N THR A 42 6.97 12.12 1.26
CA THR A 42 5.60 11.77 1.59
C THR A 42 4.68 12.97 1.45
N ASN A 43 5.09 14.13 1.96
CA ASN A 43 4.29 15.33 1.83
C ASN A 43 4.14 15.78 0.37
N LYS A 44 5.17 15.60 -0.44
CA LYS A 44 5.05 15.92 -1.86
C LYS A 44 3.95 15.09 -2.51
N LEU A 45 3.91 13.80 -2.21
CA LEU A 45 2.89 12.93 -2.76
C LEU A 45 1.50 13.29 -2.27
N LEU A 46 1.39 13.66 -1.00
CA LEU A 46 0.10 14.02 -0.43
C LEU A 46 -0.42 15.34 -0.96
N ASP A 47 0.47 16.27 -1.28
CA ASP A 47 0.08 17.61 -1.71
C ASP A 47 -0.12 17.73 -3.22
N ASP A 48 0.44 16.81 -4.00
CA ASP A 48 0.40 16.88 -5.46
C ASP A 48 -0.22 15.62 -6.02
N LYS A 49 -1.51 15.69 -6.30
CA LYS A 49 -2.25 14.51 -6.76
C LYS A 49 -1.76 13.99 -8.10
N ASN A 50 -1.33 14.91 -8.97
CA ASN A 50 -0.82 14.48 -10.28
C ASN A 50 0.50 13.73 -10.14
N LEU A 51 1.38 14.22 -9.28
CA LEU A 51 2.63 13.53 -9.02
C LEU A 51 2.35 12.17 -8.43
N SER A 52 1.43 12.11 -7.47
CA SER A 52 1.09 10.85 -6.82
C SER A 52 0.54 9.84 -7.83
N LYS A 53 -0.30 10.32 -8.76
CA LYS A 53 -0.85 9.48 -9.81
C LYS A 53 0.24 8.92 -10.71
N GLU A 54 1.15 9.79 -11.14
CA GLU A 54 2.24 9.36 -12.02
C GLU A 54 3.13 8.34 -11.34
N LYS A 55 3.38 8.55 -10.05
CA LYS A 55 4.27 7.67 -9.31
C LYS A 55 3.66 6.30 -9.09
N ILE A 56 2.37 6.22 -8.74
CA ILE A 56 1.77 4.90 -8.55
C ILE A 56 1.76 4.11 -9.86
N LEU A 57 1.50 4.79 -10.97
CA LEU A 57 1.55 4.12 -12.27
C LEU A 57 2.96 3.62 -12.58
N GLU A 58 3.95 4.44 -12.32
CA GLU A 58 5.34 4.07 -12.54
C GLU A 58 5.73 2.87 -11.71
N GLU A 59 5.36 2.87 -10.43
CA GLU A 59 5.74 1.79 -9.54
C GLU A 59 5.03 0.48 -9.89
N ILE A 60 3.78 0.55 -10.33
CA ILE A 60 3.08 -0.65 -10.79
C ILE A 60 3.80 -1.26 -11.99
N ASN A 61 4.21 -0.42 -12.95
CA ASN A 61 4.94 -0.92 -14.10
C ASN A 61 6.27 -1.53 -13.70
N GLU A 62 6.95 -0.94 -12.74
CA GLU A 62 8.23 -1.48 -12.28
C GLU A 62 8.04 -2.82 -11.57
N LEU A 63 6.94 -2.98 -10.83
CA LEU A 63 6.66 -4.26 -10.22
C LEU A 63 6.40 -5.34 -11.27
N ILE A 64 5.60 -5.00 -12.29
CA ILE A 64 5.32 -5.95 -13.37
C ILE A 64 6.62 -6.37 -14.04
N GLU A 65 7.49 -5.41 -14.32
CA GLU A 65 8.77 -5.71 -14.96
C GLU A 65 9.64 -6.58 -14.05
N ALA A 66 9.63 -6.29 -12.76
CA ALA A 66 10.42 -7.06 -11.80
C ALA A 66 9.95 -8.51 -11.76
N VAL A 67 8.64 -8.74 -11.84
CA VAL A 67 8.09 -10.08 -11.86
C VAL A 67 8.51 -10.80 -13.13
N GLU A 68 8.44 -10.13 -14.28
CA GLU A 68 8.81 -10.72 -15.55
C GLU A 68 10.29 -11.07 -15.59
N LYS A 69 11.12 -10.25 -14.97
CA LYS A 69 12.56 -10.48 -14.93
C LYS A 69 13.00 -11.30 -13.73
N ASN A 70 12.07 -11.61 -12.85
CA ASN A 70 12.34 -12.36 -11.63
C ASN A 70 13.45 -11.70 -10.80
N SER A 71 13.33 -10.40 -10.58
CA SER A 71 14.36 -9.62 -9.90
C SER A 71 13.72 -8.47 -9.13
N ASN A 72 14.15 -8.27 -7.89
CA ASN A 72 13.72 -7.15 -7.03
C ASN A 72 12.21 -7.08 -6.80
N LYS A 73 11.54 -8.23 -6.85
CA LYS A 73 10.09 -8.25 -6.76
C LYS A 73 9.56 -7.72 -5.43
N ILE A 74 10.23 -8.08 -4.34
CA ILE A 74 9.77 -7.64 -3.02
C ILE A 74 9.96 -6.14 -2.87
N HIS A 75 11.09 -5.63 -3.32
CA HIS A 75 11.35 -4.21 -3.26
C HIS A 75 10.31 -3.41 -4.05
N GLU A 76 10.02 -3.87 -5.27
CA GLU A 76 9.06 -3.15 -6.10
C GLU A 76 7.64 -3.29 -5.58
N ALA A 77 7.30 -4.43 -4.99
CA ALA A 77 5.98 -4.58 -4.37
C ALA A 77 5.82 -3.61 -3.20
N ALA A 78 6.88 -3.44 -2.40
CA ALA A 78 6.84 -2.50 -1.29
C ALA A 78 6.64 -1.08 -1.79
N ASP A 79 7.32 -0.72 -2.88
CA ASP A 79 7.16 0.61 -3.47
C ASP A 79 5.73 0.85 -3.95
N VAL A 80 5.12 -0.19 -4.53
CA VAL A 80 3.73 -0.07 -4.98
C VAL A 80 2.81 0.19 -3.78
N LEU A 81 2.98 -0.59 -2.70
CA LEU A 81 2.11 -0.42 -1.55
C LEU A 81 2.27 0.96 -0.92
N TYR A 82 3.50 1.44 -0.83
CA TYR A 82 3.75 2.77 -0.29
C TYR A 82 3.05 3.84 -1.13
N HIS A 83 3.28 3.81 -2.43
CA HIS A 83 2.70 4.83 -3.30
C HIS A 83 1.20 4.72 -3.41
N LEU A 84 0.68 3.48 -3.33
CA LEU A 84 -0.76 3.29 -3.33
C LEU A 84 -1.39 3.94 -2.09
N ALA A 85 -0.76 3.72 -0.92
CA ALA A 85 -1.27 4.32 0.31
C ALA A 85 -1.27 5.85 0.20
N MET A 86 -0.21 6.42 -0.33
CA MET A 86 -0.12 7.87 -0.47
C MET A 86 -1.14 8.39 -1.49
N TYR A 87 -1.33 7.66 -2.58
CA TYR A 87 -2.28 8.06 -3.59
C TYR A 87 -3.71 8.06 -3.02
N LEU A 88 -4.05 7.03 -2.27
CA LEU A 88 -5.37 6.97 -1.66
C LEU A 88 -5.58 8.14 -0.70
N GLU A 89 -4.60 8.40 0.15
CA GLU A 89 -4.73 9.48 1.11
C GLU A 89 -4.70 10.85 0.46
N ALA A 90 -3.96 11.02 -0.61
CA ALA A 90 -3.94 12.29 -1.33
C ALA A 90 -5.31 12.60 -1.92
N ASN A 91 -6.06 11.57 -2.26
CA ASN A 91 -7.39 11.74 -2.84
C ASN A 91 -8.50 11.52 -1.83
N GLU A 92 -8.15 11.47 -0.55
CA GLU A 92 -9.10 11.35 0.55
C GLU A 92 -9.96 10.09 0.46
N ILE A 93 -9.38 9.03 -0.05
CA ILE A 93 -10.00 7.72 -0.06
C ILE A 93 -9.53 7.00 1.18
N LYS A 94 -10.43 6.77 2.12
CA LYS A 94 -10.07 6.15 3.39
C LYS A 94 -9.91 4.66 3.24
N ILE A 95 -8.79 4.14 3.76
CA ILE A 95 -8.55 2.70 3.68
C ILE A 95 -9.65 1.94 4.42
N GLU A 96 -10.21 2.52 5.46
CA GLU A 96 -11.31 1.90 6.19
C GLU A 96 -12.49 1.60 5.27
N ASP A 97 -12.81 2.55 4.41
CA ASP A 97 -13.93 2.38 3.48
C ASP A 97 -13.61 1.33 2.43
N VAL A 98 -12.36 1.28 1.99
CA VAL A 98 -11.93 0.26 1.03
C VAL A 98 -12.03 -1.13 1.64
N MET A 99 -11.62 -1.26 2.90
CA MET A 99 -11.73 -2.53 3.59
C MET A 99 -13.19 -2.96 3.76
N ASP A 100 -14.05 -1.99 4.10
CA ASP A 100 -15.48 -2.28 4.21
C ASP A 100 -16.04 -2.79 2.89
N GLU A 101 -15.63 -2.19 1.79
CA GLU A 101 -16.10 -2.63 0.48
C GLU A 101 -15.62 -4.03 0.17
N LEU A 102 -14.37 -4.34 0.51
CA LEU A 102 -13.85 -5.69 0.31
C LEU A 102 -14.61 -6.70 1.15
N ASN A 103 -14.95 -6.33 2.39
CA ASN A 103 -15.73 -7.21 3.24
C ASN A 103 -17.10 -7.51 2.64
N LYS A 104 -17.72 -6.52 2.03
CA LYS A 104 -19.02 -6.71 1.40
C LYS A 104 -18.96 -7.68 0.23
N ARG A 105 -17.79 -7.79 -0.40
CA ARG A 105 -17.63 -8.67 -1.56
C ARG A 105 -17.28 -10.10 -1.19
N LYS A 106 -17.06 -10.35 0.08
CA LYS A 106 -16.78 -11.71 0.53
C LYS A 106 -18.02 -12.59 0.35
N LYS A 107 -17.77 -13.83 0.01
CA LYS A 107 -18.86 -14.80 -0.17
C LYS A 107 -18.78 -15.92 0.84
#